data_97ab0ed29bbafdca778839666ba8b86d
#
_entry.id   97ab0ed29bbafdca778839666ba8b86d
#
_cell.length_a   1.000
_cell.length_b   1.000
_cell.length_c   1.000
_cell.angle_alpha   90.00
_cell.angle_beta   90.00
_cell.angle_gamma   90.00
#
_symmetry.space_group_name_H-M   'P 1'
#
loop_
_entity.id
_entity.type
_entity.pdbx_description
1 polymer ?
#
loop_
_entity_poly.entity_id
_entity_poly.type
_entity_poly.pdbx_seq_one_letter_code
_entity_poly.pdbx_strand_id
1 'polypeptide(L)' 'EIDSINQQFSLDIPESDDYVTIAGYILNKIQNFPMVNDEIVIDDFKIKILKMTSNKIELVDLKKIDDKD' A
#
# COMPACT_ATOMS: atom_id res chain seq x y z
N GLU A 1 -7.16 4.46 7.36
CA GLU A 1 -7.27 5.42 6.26
C GLU A 1 -5.90 5.99 5.91
N ILE A 2 -5.74 6.33 4.66
CA ILE A 2 -4.45 6.81 4.18
C ILE A 2 -4.05 8.11 4.88
N ASP A 3 -5.01 9.00 5.09
CA ASP A 3 -4.73 10.26 5.76
C ASP A 3 -4.12 10.03 7.14
N SER A 4 -4.71 9.14 7.91
CA SER A 4 -4.21 8.84 9.25
C SER A 4 -2.81 8.22 9.21
N ILE A 5 -2.59 7.34 8.25
CA ILE A 5 -1.30 6.68 8.11
C ILE A 5 -0.23 7.70 7.71
N ASN A 6 -0.57 8.60 6.80
CA ASN A 6 0.38 9.64 6.39
C ASN A 6 0.78 10.49 7.58
N GLN A 7 -0.17 10.86 8.43
CA GLN A 7 0.14 11.66 9.58
C GLN A 7 0.94 10.90 10.62
N GLN A 8 0.57 9.66 10.87
CA GLN A 8 1.19 8.88 11.93
C GLN A 8 2.63 8.51 11.60
N PHE A 9 2.92 8.23 10.34
CA PHE A 9 4.23 7.75 9.94
C PHE A 9 5.00 8.73 9.07
N SER A 10 4.52 9.96 8.94
CA SER A 10 5.16 10.99 8.13
C SER A 10 5.37 10.54 6.69
N LEU A 11 4.36 9.91 6.12
CA LEU A 11 4.40 9.46 4.74
C LEU A 11 3.60 10.39 3.87
N ASP A 12 3.77 10.27 2.56
CA ASP A 12 3.03 11.07 1.60
C ASP A 12 2.40 10.19 0.54
N ILE A 13 1.70 9.14 0.97
CA ILE A 13 0.96 8.28 0.05
C ILE A 13 -0.09 9.14 -0.65
N PRO A 14 -0.18 9.07 -1.99
CA PRO A 14 -1.16 9.87 -2.71
C PRO A 14 -2.58 9.57 -2.26
N GLU A 15 -3.36 10.61 -2.05
CA GLU A 15 -4.77 10.48 -1.69
C GLU A 15 -5.61 10.68 -2.94
N SER A 16 -6.75 10.00 -2.99
CA SER A 16 -7.61 10.06 -4.16
C SER A 16 -9.04 9.77 -3.75
N ASP A 17 -9.98 10.23 -4.58
CA ASP A 17 -11.37 9.87 -4.39
C ASP A 17 -11.65 8.41 -4.73
N ASP A 18 -10.70 7.73 -5.38
CA ASP A 18 -10.88 6.34 -5.80
C ASP A 18 -10.59 5.35 -4.69
N TYR A 19 -9.96 5.78 -3.61
CA TYR A 19 -9.63 4.89 -2.50
C TYR A 19 -9.38 5.73 -1.25
N VAL A 20 -9.65 5.11 -0.09
CA VAL A 20 -9.40 5.79 1.17
C VAL A 20 -8.55 4.94 2.12
N THR A 21 -8.22 3.71 1.74
CA THR A 21 -7.44 2.82 2.58
C THR A 21 -6.21 2.36 1.82
N ILE A 22 -5.23 1.83 2.57
CA ILE A 22 -4.03 1.26 1.95
C ILE A 22 -4.39 0.11 1.02
N ALA A 23 -5.31 -0.75 1.45
CA ALA A 23 -5.74 -1.87 0.60
C ALA A 23 -6.35 -1.35 -0.70
N GLY A 24 -7.20 -0.33 -0.61
CA GLY A 24 -7.80 0.27 -1.80
C GLY A 24 -6.76 0.90 -2.69
N TYR A 25 -5.78 1.58 -2.10
CA TYR A 25 -4.69 2.18 -2.85
C TYR A 25 -3.93 1.12 -3.65
N ILE A 26 -3.57 0.01 -3.01
CA ILE A 26 -2.84 -1.05 -3.68
C ILE A 26 -3.66 -1.64 -4.82
N LEU A 27 -4.92 -1.99 -4.55
CA LEU A 27 -5.76 -2.61 -5.56
C LEU A 27 -6.04 -1.68 -6.73
N ASN A 28 -6.18 -0.38 -6.45
CA ASN A 28 -6.40 0.59 -7.52
C ASN A 28 -5.20 0.65 -8.46
N LYS A 29 -4.00 0.55 -7.91
CA LYS A 29 -2.79 0.68 -8.73
C LYS A 29 -2.47 -0.58 -9.51
N ILE A 30 -2.63 -1.75 -8.90
CA ILE A 30 -2.24 -2.99 -9.59
C ILE A 30 -3.42 -3.63 -10.31
N GLN A 31 -4.66 -3.29 -9.92
CA GLN A 31 -5.88 -3.76 -10.56
C GLN A 31 -5.99 -5.29 -10.58
N ASN A 32 -5.55 -5.92 -9.51
CA ASN A 32 -5.41 -7.35 -9.43
C ASN A 32 -5.27 -7.70 -7.96
N PHE A 33 -5.67 -8.89 -7.56
CA PHE A 33 -5.46 -9.29 -6.19
C PHE A 33 -4.07 -9.89 -6.05
N PRO A 34 -3.23 -9.35 -5.16
CA PRO A 34 -1.92 -9.93 -4.92
C PRO A 34 -2.02 -11.18 -4.07
N MET A 35 -0.91 -11.87 -3.92
CA MET A 35 -0.83 -13.04 -3.06
C MET A 35 0.04 -12.71 -1.86
N VAL A 36 -0.11 -13.50 -0.81
CA VAL A 36 0.72 -13.35 0.37
C VAL A 36 2.19 -13.51 -0.05
N ASN A 37 3.03 -12.65 0.49
CA ASN A 37 4.46 -12.55 0.21
C ASN A 37 4.80 -11.87 -1.11
N ASP A 38 3.82 -11.41 -1.87
CA ASP A 38 4.12 -10.60 -3.04
C ASP A 38 4.73 -9.29 -2.61
N GLU A 39 5.72 -8.83 -3.39
CA GLU A 39 6.30 -7.52 -3.21
C GLU A 39 5.93 -6.66 -4.39
N ILE A 40 5.42 -5.48 -4.11
CA ILE A 40 4.89 -4.58 -5.12
C ILE A 40 5.54 -3.23 -4.94
N VAL A 41 5.93 -2.59 -6.03
CA VAL A 41 6.43 -1.23 -5.98
C VAL A 41 5.40 -0.32 -6.64
N ILE A 42 4.87 0.61 -5.87
CA ILE A 42 3.87 1.56 -6.33
C ILE A 42 4.32 2.95 -5.89
N ASP A 43 4.37 3.87 -6.83
CA ASP A 43 4.84 5.23 -6.56
C ASP A 43 6.23 5.10 -5.95
N ASP A 44 6.48 5.64 -4.79
CA ASP A 44 7.80 5.52 -4.16
C ASP A 44 7.76 4.57 -2.97
N PHE A 45 6.87 3.59 -3.01
CA PHE A 45 6.70 2.68 -1.89
C PHE A 45 6.93 1.24 -2.31
N LYS A 46 7.57 0.48 -1.45
CA LYS A 46 7.69 -0.95 -1.60
C LYS A 46 6.76 -1.60 -0.59
N ILE A 47 5.87 -2.43 -1.08
CA ILE A 47 4.81 -3.00 -0.28
C ILE A 47 4.87 -4.51 -0.35
N LYS A 48 4.95 -5.17 0.80
CA LYS A 48 4.91 -6.61 0.87
C LYS A 48 3.61 -7.04 1.51
N ILE A 49 2.91 -7.97 0.87
CA ILE A 49 1.64 -8.46 1.38
C ILE A 49 1.92 -9.51 2.43
N LEU A 50 1.53 -9.24 3.65
CA LEU A 50 1.81 -10.13 4.77
C LEU A 50 0.64 -11.05 5.09
N LYS A 51 -0.59 -10.59 4.89
CA LYS A 51 -1.76 -11.40 5.24
C LYS A 51 -2.94 -11.01 4.37
N MET A 52 -3.66 -12.01 3.91
CA MET A 52 -4.90 -11.80 3.18
C MET A 52 -5.97 -12.75 3.71
N THR A 53 -7.23 -12.32 3.62
CA THR A 53 -8.35 -13.19 3.92
C THR A 53 -9.32 -13.10 2.76
N SER A 54 -9.73 -14.24 2.22
CA SER A 54 -10.59 -14.31 1.04
C SER A 54 -9.95 -13.46 -0.07
N ASN A 55 -10.56 -12.34 -0.40
CA ASN A 55 -10.02 -11.46 -1.42
C ASN A 55 -9.78 -10.08 -0.84
N LYS A 56 -9.32 -10.02 0.40
CA LYS A 56 -9.11 -8.77 1.09
C LYS A 56 -7.71 -8.73 1.67
N ILE A 57 -7.02 -7.61 1.46
CA ILE A 57 -5.70 -7.40 2.03
C ILE A 57 -5.86 -6.98 3.49
N GLU A 58 -5.26 -7.76 4.39
CA GLU A 58 -5.40 -7.51 5.82
C GLU A 58 -4.20 -6.81 6.41
N LEU A 59 -3.01 -7.14 5.94
CA LEU A 59 -1.79 -6.61 6.56
C LEU A 59 -0.70 -6.52 5.51
N VAL A 60 0.00 -5.41 5.50
CA VAL A 60 1.11 -5.19 4.57
C VAL A 60 2.27 -4.57 5.32
N ASP A 61 3.46 -4.76 4.77
CA ASP A 61 4.67 -4.07 5.19
C ASP A 61 4.94 -3.01 4.13
N LEU A 62 4.85 -1.75 4.50
CA LEU A 62 4.99 -0.65 3.57
C LEU A 62 6.22 0.16 3.93
N LYS A 63 7.09 0.34 2.96
CA LYS A 63 8.30 1.14 3.16
C LYS A 63 8.43 2.16 2.06
N LYS A 64 8.85 3.36 2.42
CA LYS A 64 9.15 4.35 1.42
C LYS A 64 10.52 4.04 0.84
N ILE A 65 10.61 4.03 -0.48
CA ILE A 65 11.87 3.77 -1.15
C ILE A 65 12.71 5.03 -1.11
N ASP A 66 13.92 4.89 -0.57
CA ASP A 66 14.86 5.99 -0.53
C ASP A 66 15.91 5.72 -1.55
N ASP A 67 15.78 6.34 -2.73
CA ASP A 67 16.70 6.06 -3.77
C ASP A 67 17.71 7.12 -3.94
N LYS A 68 18.01 7.84 -2.91
CA LYS A 68 19.09 8.73 -3.05
C LYS A 68 20.36 7.97 -2.86
N ASP A 69 21.22 8.06 -3.54
CA ASP A 69 22.41 7.37 -3.41
C ASP A 69 23.35 7.76 -4.29
#